data_e5cbebec40837f279cb6b80f8d01c257
#
_entry.id   e5cbebec40837f279cb6b80f8d01c257
#
_cell.length_a   1.000
_cell.length_b   1.000
_cell.length_c   1.000
_cell.angle_alpha   90.00
_cell.angle_beta   90.00
_cell.angle_gamma   90.00
#
_symmetry.space_group_name_H-M   'P 1'
#
loop_
_entity.id
_entity.type
_entity.pdbx_description
1 polymer ?
#
loop_
_entity_poly.entity_id
_entity_poly.type
_entity_poly.pdbx_seq_one_letter_code
_entity_poly.pdbx_strand_id
1 'polypeptide(L)'
;MALDHRRVPGPEESQAPLLYAVPGEAGTEVPGREAASLRPLLARAGLLSQAEGSAYVELGGGTKVLCAVRGPREAAEGRGRLLCEFRRAPFSARGARPRPGPAAAEALAPAVRLARYPRARLELTALVLQDGGSALAAALSAAALALADAGVEMFDLVVGCGLCRAPGPGGAWLLQPSEAEERAAAARLTVALMPGLNQVAGLLGSGQGGPPESWAQAVRLGLEGCQRLYPVLRRSLLRAAERRAAEAAQPPLASKSVT
;
A
#
# COMPACT_ATOMS: atom_id res chain seq x y z
N MET A 1 -18.87 36.84 -24.99
CA MET A 1 -18.92 36.54 -23.54
C MET A 1 -17.96 37.49 -22.86
N ALA A 2 -18.45 38.48 -22.12
CA ALA A 2 -17.59 39.39 -21.37
C ALA A 2 -17.03 38.62 -20.16
N LEU A 3 -15.74 38.49 -20.10
CA LEU A 3 -15.03 37.97 -18.93
C LEU A 3 -15.30 38.92 -17.76
N ASP A 4 -15.92 38.42 -16.71
CA ASP A 4 -16.16 39.16 -15.49
C ASP A 4 -14.84 39.37 -14.74
N HIS A 5 -14.16 40.49 -15.04
CA HIS A 5 -12.89 40.86 -14.39
C HIS A 5 -13.05 41.29 -12.92
N ARG A 6 -14.26 41.22 -12.37
CA ARG A 6 -14.54 41.52 -10.96
C ARG A 6 -14.53 40.28 -10.04
N ARG A 7 -14.38 39.10 -10.61
CA ARG A 7 -14.16 37.92 -9.79
C ARG A 7 -12.73 37.99 -9.31
N VAL A 8 -12.54 38.45 -8.10
CA VAL A 8 -11.31 38.23 -7.37
C VAL A 8 -11.17 36.72 -7.29
N PRO A 9 -10.17 36.08 -7.92
CA PRO A 9 -9.95 34.67 -7.69
C PRO A 9 -9.63 34.55 -6.20
N GLY A 10 -10.57 34.00 -5.45
CA GLY A 10 -10.26 33.54 -4.10
C GLY A 10 -9.10 32.54 -4.20
N PRO A 11 -8.37 32.28 -3.15
CA PRO A 11 -7.36 31.24 -3.18
C PRO A 11 -8.06 29.95 -3.59
N GLU A 12 -7.92 29.58 -4.86
CA GLU A 12 -8.52 28.36 -5.43
C GLU A 12 -7.97 27.11 -4.75
N GLU A 13 -6.86 27.27 -4.03
CA GLU A 13 -6.28 26.27 -3.17
C GLU A 13 -6.18 26.81 -1.75
N SER A 14 -6.91 26.22 -0.82
CA SER A 14 -6.64 26.46 0.59
C SER A 14 -5.26 25.89 0.89
N GLN A 15 -4.28 26.75 1.11
CA GLN A 15 -2.95 26.34 1.52
C GLN A 15 -3.01 25.86 2.97
N ALA A 16 -2.33 24.76 3.25
CA ALA A 16 -2.26 24.27 4.61
C ALA A 16 -1.61 25.33 5.51
N PRO A 17 -2.13 25.60 6.72
CA PRO A 17 -1.57 26.57 7.67
C PRO A 17 -0.07 26.37 7.93
N LEU A 18 0.44 25.15 7.80
CA LEU A 18 1.86 24.80 7.93
C LEU A 18 2.80 25.51 6.94
N LEU A 19 2.29 26.04 5.81
CA LEU A 19 3.09 26.86 4.90
C LEU A 19 3.45 28.24 5.49
N TYR A 20 2.70 28.68 6.48
CA TYR A 20 2.91 29.93 7.19
C TYR A 20 3.54 29.73 8.58
N ALA A 21 3.80 28.48 8.97
CA ALA A 21 4.51 28.18 10.20
C ALA A 21 5.98 28.63 10.06
N VAL A 22 6.48 29.32 11.06
CA VAL A 22 7.87 29.78 11.10
C VAL A 22 8.78 28.53 11.04
N PRO A 23 9.86 28.55 10.21
CA PRO A 23 10.84 27.46 10.20
C PRO A 23 11.46 27.31 11.59
N GLY A 24 11.08 26.34 12.35
CA GLY A 24 11.43 26.12 13.76
C GLY A 24 10.24 25.65 14.59
N GLU A 25 9.01 26.04 14.24
CA GLU A 25 7.79 25.54 14.90
C GLU A 25 7.15 24.36 14.17
N ALA A 26 7.57 24.09 12.92
CA ALA A 26 7.14 22.93 12.14
C ALA A 26 7.80 21.60 12.57
N GLY A 27 8.62 21.64 13.60
CA GLY A 27 9.10 20.45 14.30
C GLY A 27 8.03 19.91 15.24
N THR A 28 6.88 19.55 14.68
CA THR A 28 5.91 18.78 15.44
C THR A 28 6.46 17.36 15.58
N GLU A 29 7.37 17.19 16.53
CA GLU A 29 7.43 15.92 17.24
C GLU A 29 6.00 15.71 17.73
N VAL A 30 5.33 14.72 17.18
CA VAL A 30 4.07 14.23 17.77
C VAL A 30 4.49 13.71 19.14
N PRO A 31 4.14 14.41 20.24
CA PRO A 31 4.68 14.06 21.55
C PRO A 31 4.21 12.66 21.89
N GLY A 32 5.14 11.72 22.07
CA GLY A 32 4.86 10.43 22.67
C GLY A 32 4.63 9.24 21.75
N ARG A 33 4.87 9.34 20.43
CA ARG A 33 4.81 8.14 19.58
C ARG A 33 6.15 7.39 19.68
N GLU A 34 6.12 6.16 20.19
CA GLU A 34 7.27 5.28 20.13
C GLU A 34 7.65 4.97 18.69
N ALA A 35 8.95 5.01 18.39
CA ALA A 35 9.50 4.75 17.04
C ALA A 35 9.02 3.42 16.44
N ALA A 36 8.80 2.41 17.28
CA ALA A 36 8.35 1.08 16.93
C ALA A 36 6.81 0.89 16.98
N SER A 37 6.03 1.95 17.21
CA SER A 37 4.58 1.82 17.28
C SER A 37 3.98 1.64 15.89
N LEU A 38 3.14 0.60 15.71
CA LEU A 38 2.37 0.36 14.50
C LEU A 38 1.04 1.13 14.55
N ARG A 39 0.62 1.61 13.39
CA ARG A 39 -0.72 2.18 13.21
C ARG A 39 -1.76 1.07 13.13
N PRO A 40 -2.99 1.28 13.62
CA PRO A 40 -4.06 0.30 13.48
C PRO A 40 -4.26 -0.05 12.01
N LEU A 41 -4.36 -1.36 11.72
CA LEU A 41 -4.54 -1.89 10.37
C LEU A 41 -5.90 -2.56 10.25
N LEU A 42 -6.69 -2.14 9.27
CA LEU A 42 -7.87 -2.82 8.80
C LEU A 42 -7.62 -3.37 7.40
N ALA A 43 -7.86 -4.66 7.21
CA ALA A 43 -7.74 -5.31 5.91
C ALA A 43 -9.01 -6.10 5.60
N ARG A 44 -9.46 -6.05 4.35
CA ARG A 44 -10.58 -6.84 3.82
C ARG A 44 -10.24 -7.33 2.42
N ALA A 45 -10.53 -8.59 2.14
CA ALA A 45 -10.41 -9.18 0.81
C ALA A 45 -11.80 -9.51 0.26
N GLY A 46 -11.93 -9.61 -1.07
CA GLY A 46 -13.16 -9.97 -1.76
C GLY A 46 -14.22 -8.87 -1.72
N LEU A 47 -13.87 -7.63 -2.09
CA LEU A 47 -14.79 -6.48 -2.06
C LEU A 47 -15.40 -6.16 -3.42
N LEU A 48 -14.67 -6.40 -4.51
CA LEU A 48 -15.09 -6.05 -5.86
C LEU A 48 -15.54 -7.32 -6.58
N SER A 49 -16.82 -7.40 -6.94
CA SER A 49 -17.38 -8.53 -7.66
C SER A 49 -16.95 -8.62 -9.13
N GLN A 50 -16.44 -7.53 -9.71
CA GLN A 50 -16.01 -7.48 -11.11
C GLN A 50 -14.52 -7.79 -11.31
N ALA A 51 -13.77 -7.97 -10.24
CA ALA A 51 -12.36 -8.35 -10.26
C ALA A 51 -12.23 -9.81 -9.84
N GLU A 52 -11.26 -10.51 -10.40
CA GLU A 52 -10.96 -11.90 -10.00
C GLU A 52 -10.52 -11.97 -8.54
N GLY A 53 -9.81 -10.94 -8.08
CA GLY A 53 -9.49 -10.74 -6.67
C GLY A 53 -9.39 -9.28 -6.32
N SER A 54 -9.74 -8.96 -5.09
CA SER A 54 -9.70 -7.58 -4.61
C SER A 54 -9.39 -7.51 -3.13
N ALA A 55 -8.74 -6.43 -2.73
CA ALA A 55 -8.46 -6.17 -1.33
C ALA A 55 -8.48 -4.68 -1.01
N TYR A 56 -8.92 -4.37 0.18
CA TYR A 56 -8.88 -3.04 0.76
C TYR A 56 -8.04 -3.06 2.02
N VAL A 57 -7.12 -2.12 2.12
CA VAL A 57 -6.28 -1.93 3.31
C VAL A 57 -6.39 -0.48 3.77
N GLU A 58 -6.64 -0.32 5.05
CA GLU A 58 -6.67 0.97 5.71
C GLU A 58 -5.70 0.96 6.89
N LEU A 59 -4.81 1.95 6.91
CA LEU A 59 -3.96 2.26 8.07
C LEU A 59 -4.58 3.42 8.84
N GLY A 60 -4.65 3.30 10.14
CA GLY A 60 -5.09 4.39 11.01
C GLY A 60 -4.34 5.68 10.70
N GLY A 61 -5.00 6.84 10.80
CA GLY A 61 -4.42 8.12 10.37
C GLY A 61 -4.61 8.44 8.88
N GLY A 62 -5.48 7.70 8.17
CA GLY A 62 -6.03 8.13 6.89
C GLY A 62 -5.35 7.61 5.63
N THR A 63 -4.62 6.48 5.67
CA THR A 63 -4.16 5.83 4.45
C THR A 63 -5.15 4.75 4.03
N LYS A 64 -5.72 4.88 2.82
CA LYS A 64 -6.72 3.95 2.28
C LYS A 64 -6.32 3.52 0.89
N VAL A 65 -6.20 2.22 0.70
CA VAL A 65 -5.78 1.63 -0.57
C VAL A 65 -6.74 0.53 -0.98
N LEU A 66 -7.18 0.57 -2.23
CA LEU A 66 -7.98 -0.46 -2.87
C LEU A 66 -7.14 -1.10 -3.97
N CYS A 67 -7.04 -2.43 -3.95
CA CYS A 67 -6.36 -3.19 -4.99
C CYS A 67 -7.34 -4.12 -5.70
N ALA A 68 -7.17 -4.23 -7.01
CA ALA A 68 -7.91 -5.17 -7.87
C ALA A 68 -6.93 -5.94 -8.73
N VAL A 69 -7.17 -7.24 -8.87
CA VAL A 69 -6.41 -8.15 -9.74
C VAL A 69 -7.30 -8.62 -10.86
N ARG A 70 -6.76 -8.61 -12.07
CA ARG A 70 -7.39 -9.14 -13.28
C ARG A 70 -6.45 -10.12 -13.94
N GLY A 71 -6.99 -11.26 -14.37
CA GLY A 71 -6.26 -12.31 -15.06
C GLY A 71 -6.13 -13.60 -14.25
N PRO A 72 -5.53 -14.63 -14.80
CA PRO A 72 -4.55 -14.60 -15.91
C PRO A 72 -5.17 -14.30 -17.27
N ARG A 73 -4.64 -13.32 -18.00
CA ARG A 73 -5.00 -13.02 -19.38
C ARG A 73 -3.91 -13.53 -20.33
N GLU A 74 -4.29 -13.95 -21.51
CA GLU A 74 -3.36 -14.38 -22.52
C GLU A 74 -2.39 -13.26 -22.91
N ALA A 75 -1.09 -13.58 -22.94
CA ALA A 75 -0.04 -12.69 -23.41
C ALA A 75 0.64 -13.32 -24.61
N ALA A 76 1.07 -12.51 -25.58
CA ALA A 76 1.64 -12.94 -26.85
C ALA A 76 2.90 -13.73 -26.53
N GLU A 77 3.78 -14.05 -26.23
CA GLU A 77 4.85 -14.99 -25.96
C GLU A 77 5.62 -14.72 -24.65
N GLY A 78 6.12 -15.75 -24.02
CA GLY A 78 7.10 -15.68 -22.95
C GLY A 78 6.67 -16.25 -21.60
N ARG A 79 7.38 -15.86 -20.55
CA ARG A 79 7.09 -16.21 -19.16
C ARG A 79 5.94 -15.36 -18.64
N GLY A 80 5.20 -15.89 -17.67
CA GLY A 80 4.18 -15.13 -16.95
C GLY A 80 4.72 -13.77 -16.46
N ARG A 81 3.91 -12.75 -16.60
CA ARG A 81 4.28 -11.37 -16.21
C ARG A 81 3.28 -10.80 -15.24
N LEU A 82 3.78 -10.13 -14.22
CA LEU A 82 2.99 -9.33 -13.31
C LEU A 82 3.14 -7.85 -13.69
N LEU A 83 2.03 -7.21 -14.04
CA LEU A 83 1.97 -5.78 -14.32
C LEU A 83 1.29 -5.11 -13.14
N CYS A 84 1.97 -4.17 -12.52
CA CYS A 84 1.41 -3.38 -11.43
C CYS A 84 1.20 -1.95 -11.88
N GLU A 85 -0.02 -1.49 -11.82
CA GLU A 85 -0.38 -0.11 -12.00
C GLU A 85 -0.71 0.51 -10.65
N PHE A 86 0.06 1.53 -10.27
CA PHE A 86 -0.16 2.27 -9.04
C PHE A 86 -0.77 3.63 -9.39
N ARG A 87 -2.01 3.81 -9.01
CA ARG A 87 -2.76 5.06 -9.22
C ARG A 87 -3.08 5.73 -7.90
N ARG A 88 -3.13 7.04 -7.92
CA ARG A 88 -3.68 7.84 -6.84
C ARG A 88 -4.95 8.52 -7.33
N ALA A 89 -5.98 8.50 -6.50
CA ALA A 89 -7.17 9.30 -6.76
C ALA A 89 -6.79 10.79 -6.74
N PRO A 90 -7.35 11.63 -7.62
CA PRO A 90 -7.02 13.06 -7.68
C PRO A 90 -7.17 13.78 -6.33
N PHE A 91 -8.09 13.31 -5.51
CA PHE A 91 -8.38 13.85 -4.17
C PHE A 91 -7.56 13.21 -3.04
N SER A 92 -6.71 12.20 -3.33
CA SER A 92 -6.03 11.39 -2.30
C SER A 92 -4.91 12.12 -1.56
N ALA A 93 -4.24 13.04 -2.22
CA ALA A 93 -3.16 13.85 -1.65
C ALA A 93 -2.95 15.12 -2.47
N ARG A 94 -2.44 16.16 -1.83
CA ARG A 94 -2.03 17.39 -2.50
C ARG A 94 -0.60 17.26 -3.04
N GLY A 95 -0.41 17.64 -4.31
CA GLY A 95 0.90 17.69 -4.97
C GLY A 95 1.29 16.43 -5.74
N ALA A 96 2.26 16.61 -6.66
CA ALA A 96 2.78 15.53 -7.48
C ALA A 96 3.69 14.60 -6.64
N ARG A 97 3.41 13.31 -6.67
CA ARG A 97 4.24 12.28 -6.02
C ARG A 97 4.65 11.21 -7.04
N PRO A 98 5.82 10.58 -6.89
CA PRO A 98 6.27 9.54 -7.80
C PRO A 98 5.26 8.38 -7.88
N ARG A 99 5.20 7.75 -9.05
CA ARG A 99 4.38 6.56 -9.31
C ARG A 99 5.25 5.30 -9.14
N PRO A 100 5.16 4.58 -8.02
CA PRO A 100 6.03 3.44 -7.73
C PRO A 100 5.56 2.11 -8.37
N GLY A 101 4.77 2.16 -9.44
CA GLY A 101 4.21 0.96 -10.08
C GLY A 101 5.24 -0.10 -10.44
N PRO A 102 6.35 0.23 -11.16
CA PRO A 102 7.39 -0.74 -11.48
C PRO A 102 8.06 -1.34 -10.23
N ALA A 103 8.39 -0.51 -9.25
CA ALA A 103 9.00 -0.95 -7.99
C ALA A 103 8.06 -1.84 -7.16
N ALA A 104 6.76 -1.59 -7.21
CA ALA A 104 5.77 -2.48 -6.59
C ALA A 104 5.69 -3.83 -7.31
N ALA A 105 5.78 -3.85 -8.64
CA ALA A 105 5.83 -5.10 -9.41
C ALA A 105 7.08 -5.92 -9.08
N GLU A 106 8.23 -5.29 -9.01
CA GLU A 106 9.50 -5.94 -8.64
C GLU A 106 9.46 -6.52 -7.24
N ALA A 107 8.84 -5.84 -6.28
CA ALA A 107 8.70 -6.33 -4.91
C ALA A 107 7.67 -7.47 -4.77
N LEU A 108 6.69 -7.58 -5.66
CA LEU A 108 5.67 -8.63 -5.62
C LEU A 108 6.03 -9.85 -6.47
N ALA A 109 6.80 -9.66 -7.55
CA ALA A 109 7.16 -10.73 -8.49
C ALA A 109 7.81 -11.97 -7.84
N PRO A 110 8.72 -11.84 -6.84
CA PRO A 110 9.33 -12.99 -6.18
C PRO A 110 8.33 -13.85 -5.41
N ALA A 111 7.22 -13.26 -4.96
CA ALA A 111 6.21 -13.96 -4.18
C ALA A 111 5.24 -14.77 -5.05
N VAL A 112 5.09 -14.42 -6.33
CA VAL A 112 4.15 -15.07 -7.25
C VAL A 112 4.84 -16.18 -8.02
N ARG A 113 4.21 -17.35 -8.13
CA ARG A 113 4.70 -18.47 -8.93
C ARG A 113 4.47 -18.25 -10.43
N LEU A 114 5.11 -17.23 -11.01
CA LEU A 114 4.93 -16.86 -12.42
C LEU A 114 5.23 -18.00 -13.40
N ALA A 115 6.06 -18.98 -13.01
CA ALA A 115 6.35 -20.17 -13.83
C ALA A 115 5.11 -21.06 -14.06
N ARG A 116 4.10 -20.99 -13.20
CA ARG A 116 2.82 -21.73 -13.36
C ARG A 116 1.88 -21.09 -14.38
N TYR A 117 2.18 -19.86 -14.78
CA TYR A 117 1.37 -19.06 -15.69
C TYR A 117 2.13 -18.73 -16.98
N PRO A 118 2.58 -19.75 -17.78
CA PRO A 118 3.24 -19.47 -19.04
C PRO A 118 2.28 -18.75 -19.99
N ARG A 119 2.78 -17.78 -20.73
CA ARG A 119 2.00 -16.93 -21.65
C ARG A 119 0.83 -16.20 -21.01
N ALA A 120 0.91 -15.92 -19.72
CA ALA A 120 -0.13 -15.20 -19.01
C ALA A 120 0.37 -13.87 -18.46
N ARG A 121 -0.55 -12.92 -18.42
CA ARG A 121 -0.36 -11.60 -17.81
C ARG A 121 -1.34 -11.43 -16.67
N LEU A 122 -0.81 -11.14 -15.50
CA LEU A 122 -1.56 -10.73 -14.32
C LEU A 122 -1.51 -9.20 -14.23
N GLU A 123 -2.66 -8.57 -14.20
CA GLU A 123 -2.78 -7.11 -14.08
C GLU A 123 -3.26 -6.76 -12.68
N LEU A 124 -2.44 -6.05 -11.95
CA LEU A 124 -2.75 -5.55 -10.63
C LEU A 124 -2.87 -4.04 -10.67
N THR A 125 -4.01 -3.53 -10.26
CA THR A 125 -4.25 -2.09 -10.12
C THR A 125 -4.39 -1.74 -8.65
N ALA A 126 -3.47 -0.93 -8.13
CA ALA A 126 -3.53 -0.37 -6.78
C ALA A 126 -3.99 1.08 -6.86
N LEU A 127 -5.13 1.39 -6.27
CA LEU A 127 -5.70 2.73 -6.19
C LEU A 127 -5.61 3.26 -4.76
N VAL A 128 -4.83 4.30 -4.56
CA VAL A 128 -4.77 5.03 -3.29
C VAL A 128 -5.92 6.02 -3.24
N LEU A 129 -6.87 5.79 -2.35
CA LEU A 129 -8.04 6.64 -2.12
C LEU A 129 -7.69 7.82 -1.20
N GLN A 130 -6.86 7.57 -0.21
CA GLN A 130 -6.38 8.58 0.73
C GLN A 130 -4.93 8.25 1.11
N ASP A 131 -4.05 9.26 1.05
CA ASP A 131 -2.62 9.11 1.36
C ASP A 131 -2.29 9.84 2.66
N GLY A 132 -2.41 9.14 3.75
CA GLY A 132 -2.02 9.60 5.10
C GLY A 132 -0.63 9.11 5.53
N GLY A 133 0.24 8.78 4.57
CA GLY A 133 1.59 8.23 4.77
C GLY A 133 1.65 6.71 4.66
N SER A 134 2.83 6.19 4.31
CA SER A 134 3.09 4.73 4.10
C SER A 134 2.22 4.08 3.01
N ALA A 135 1.76 4.87 2.03
CA ALA A 135 0.82 4.40 1.02
C ALA A 135 1.36 3.25 0.16
N LEU A 136 2.67 3.26 -0.16
CA LEU A 136 3.30 2.18 -0.92
C LEU A 136 3.31 0.87 -0.14
N ALA A 137 3.64 0.91 1.14
CA ALA A 137 3.64 -0.26 2.01
C ALA A 137 2.24 -0.87 2.16
N ALA A 138 1.23 -0.01 2.35
CA ALA A 138 -0.18 -0.42 2.37
C ALA A 138 -0.61 -1.03 1.03
N ALA A 139 -0.17 -0.45 -0.09
CA ALA A 139 -0.48 -0.96 -1.43
C ALA A 139 0.16 -2.33 -1.69
N LEU A 140 1.40 -2.58 -1.26
CA LEU A 140 2.05 -3.89 -1.36
C LEU A 140 1.28 -4.96 -0.58
N SER A 141 0.86 -4.65 0.64
CA SER A 141 0.07 -5.56 1.46
C SER A 141 -1.33 -5.82 0.86
N ALA A 142 -2.00 -4.77 0.35
CA ALA A 142 -3.29 -4.90 -0.32
C ALA A 142 -3.17 -5.69 -1.62
N ALA A 143 -2.09 -5.49 -2.38
CA ALA A 143 -1.81 -6.20 -3.62
C ALA A 143 -1.60 -7.70 -3.38
N ALA A 144 -0.82 -8.07 -2.35
CA ALA A 144 -0.62 -9.46 -1.97
C ALA A 144 -1.94 -10.13 -1.54
N LEU A 145 -2.79 -9.44 -0.77
CA LEU A 145 -4.11 -9.93 -0.41
C LEU A 145 -5.01 -10.11 -1.63
N ALA A 146 -5.01 -9.16 -2.58
CA ALA A 146 -5.82 -9.23 -3.79
C ALA A 146 -5.37 -10.39 -4.71
N LEU A 147 -4.05 -10.65 -4.82
CA LEU A 147 -3.52 -11.80 -5.55
C LEU A 147 -3.94 -13.12 -4.91
N ALA A 148 -3.86 -13.22 -3.59
CA ALA A 148 -4.30 -14.40 -2.86
C ALA A 148 -5.82 -14.60 -2.97
N ASP A 149 -6.60 -13.52 -2.93
CA ASP A 149 -8.06 -13.53 -3.12
C ASP A 149 -8.46 -13.96 -4.54
N ALA A 150 -7.67 -13.60 -5.56
CA ALA A 150 -7.83 -14.06 -6.94
C ALA A 150 -7.47 -15.55 -7.14
N GLY A 151 -6.97 -16.25 -6.13
CA GLY A 151 -6.51 -17.63 -6.24
C GLY A 151 -5.21 -17.80 -7.03
N VAL A 152 -4.42 -16.72 -7.17
CA VAL A 152 -3.11 -16.80 -7.82
C VAL A 152 -2.14 -17.55 -6.92
N GLU A 153 -1.44 -18.55 -7.48
CA GLU A 153 -0.46 -19.32 -6.73
C GLU A 153 0.72 -18.43 -6.31
N MET A 154 0.94 -18.34 -5.00
CA MET A 154 2.01 -17.58 -4.40
C MET A 154 2.90 -18.49 -3.53
N PHE A 155 4.15 -18.11 -3.33
CA PHE A 155 5.03 -18.78 -2.37
C PHE A 155 4.65 -18.37 -0.94
N ASP A 156 4.36 -17.10 -0.73
CA ASP A 156 3.93 -16.54 0.56
C ASP A 156 3.25 -15.19 0.34
N LEU A 157 2.60 -14.69 1.39
CA LEU A 157 1.96 -13.38 1.39
C LEU A 157 3.02 -12.29 1.62
N VAL A 158 3.08 -11.28 0.73
CA VAL A 158 3.96 -10.14 0.92
C VAL A 158 3.33 -9.13 1.86
N VAL A 159 4.08 -8.73 2.86
CA VAL A 159 3.70 -7.67 3.81
C VAL A 159 4.62 -6.49 3.64
N GLY A 160 4.05 -5.32 3.39
CA GLY A 160 4.78 -4.06 3.27
C GLY A 160 4.81 -3.28 4.58
N CYS A 161 5.96 -2.73 4.92
CA CYS A 161 6.10 -1.79 6.03
C CYS A 161 6.91 -0.57 5.60
N GLY A 162 6.34 0.63 5.81
CA GLY A 162 7.00 1.89 5.52
C GLY A 162 7.71 2.43 6.75
N LEU A 163 8.88 3.04 6.53
CA LEU A 163 9.65 3.72 7.55
C LEU A 163 10.11 5.08 7.02
N CYS A 164 10.27 6.03 7.91
CA CYS A 164 10.95 7.28 7.61
C CYS A 164 11.97 7.63 8.69
N ARG A 165 13.00 8.37 8.31
CA ARG A 165 13.97 8.91 9.22
C ARG A 165 13.64 10.36 9.52
N ALA A 166 13.53 10.70 10.81
CA ALA A 166 13.36 12.08 11.23
C ALA A 166 14.50 12.98 10.74
N PRO A 167 14.25 14.25 10.42
CA PRO A 167 15.30 15.18 10.01
C PRO A 167 16.27 15.44 11.15
N GLY A 168 17.51 15.77 10.80
CA GLY A 168 18.56 16.16 11.73
C GLY A 168 19.63 15.09 12.00
N PRO A 169 20.75 15.52 12.61
CA PRO A 169 21.82 14.62 12.99
C PRO A 169 21.33 13.67 14.11
N GLY A 170 21.35 12.38 13.87
CA GLY A 170 20.85 11.39 14.84
C GLY A 170 19.35 11.11 14.77
N GLY A 171 18.63 11.60 13.74
CA GLY A 171 17.21 11.35 13.58
C GLY A 171 16.85 9.86 13.64
N ALA A 172 15.87 9.51 14.50
CA ALA A 172 15.40 8.16 14.68
C ALA A 172 14.56 7.68 13.47
N TRP A 173 14.54 6.36 13.26
CA TRP A 173 13.63 5.74 12.29
C TRP A 173 12.26 5.52 12.93
N LEU A 174 11.22 5.96 12.23
CA LEU A 174 9.83 5.83 12.65
C LEU A 174 9.14 4.81 11.77
N LEU A 175 8.39 3.90 12.40
CA LEU A 175 7.62 2.86 11.73
C LEU A 175 6.25 3.41 11.30
N GLN A 176 5.84 3.09 10.07
CA GLN A 176 4.57 3.54 9.48
C GLN A 176 4.32 5.05 9.67
N PRO A 177 5.16 5.91 9.09
CA PRO A 177 5.04 7.35 9.24
C PRO A 177 3.69 7.88 8.74
N SER A 178 3.26 8.97 9.35
CA SER A 178 2.17 9.81 8.85
C SER A 178 2.62 10.63 7.63
N GLU A 179 1.68 11.26 6.93
CA GLU A 179 1.99 12.12 5.79
C GLU A 179 2.91 13.30 6.17
N ALA A 180 2.69 13.89 7.33
CA ALA A 180 3.52 15.00 7.83
C ALA A 180 4.97 14.55 8.11
N GLU A 181 5.12 13.40 8.78
CA GLU A 181 6.42 12.79 9.06
C GLU A 181 7.15 12.40 7.76
N GLU A 182 6.43 11.83 6.76
CA GLU A 182 7.01 11.53 5.46
C GLU A 182 7.46 12.77 4.68
N ARG A 183 6.73 13.88 4.79
CA ARG A 183 7.12 15.13 4.11
C ARG A 183 8.38 15.74 4.71
N ALA A 184 8.50 15.69 6.02
CA ALA A 184 9.65 16.20 6.75
C ALA A 184 10.87 15.25 6.73
N ALA A 185 10.69 14.01 6.31
CA ALA A 185 11.68 12.95 6.41
C ALA A 185 12.95 13.20 5.60
N ALA A 186 14.12 12.97 6.19
CA ALA A 186 15.41 13.00 5.52
C ALA A 186 15.61 11.76 4.63
N ALA A 187 15.05 10.61 5.02
CA ALA A 187 15.07 9.38 4.26
C ALA A 187 13.79 8.57 4.47
N ARG A 188 13.50 7.73 3.49
CA ARG A 188 12.35 6.81 3.50
C ARG A 188 12.83 5.42 3.13
N LEU A 189 12.22 4.41 3.75
CA LEU A 189 12.46 3.01 3.44
C LEU A 189 11.12 2.29 3.42
N THR A 190 10.88 1.49 2.40
CA THR A 190 9.77 0.54 2.36
C THR A 190 10.36 -0.85 2.29
N VAL A 191 9.99 -1.68 3.26
CA VAL A 191 10.39 -3.08 3.36
C VAL A 191 9.22 -3.94 2.94
N ALA A 192 9.44 -4.88 2.02
CA ALA A 192 8.50 -5.91 1.64
C ALA A 192 9.06 -7.27 2.09
N LEU A 193 8.35 -7.94 2.98
CA LEU A 193 8.76 -9.23 3.57
C LEU A 193 7.74 -10.31 3.22
N MET A 194 8.21 -11.51 3.00
CA MET A 194 7.45 -12.76 3.00
C MET A 194 7.65 -13.46 4.35
N PRO A 195 6.76 -13.25 5.34
CA PRO A 195 7.02 -13.66 6.72
C PRO A 195 7.08 -15.16 6.92
N GLY A 196 6.27 -15.93 6.18
CA GLY A 196 6.27 -17.40 6.28
C GLY A 196 7.57 -18.05 5.82
N LEU A 197 8.23 -17.45 4.81
CA LEU A 197 9.54 -17.88 4.31
C LEU A 197 10.70 -17.14 4.96
N ASN A 198 10.43 -16.10 5.72
CA ASN A 198 11.42 -15.18 6.29
C ASN A 198 12.38 -14.61 5.22
N GLN A 199 11.83 -14.25 4.06
CA GLN A 199 12.58 -13.72 2.92
C GLN A 199 12.14 -12.31 2.58
N VAL A 200 13.10 -11.44 2.32
CA VAL A 200 12.84 -10.08 1.85
C VAL A 200 12.48 -10.12 0.36
N ALA A 201 11.28 -9.70 0.04
CA ALA A 201 10.80 -9.60 -1.34
C ALA A 201 11.29 -8.33 -2.03
N GLY A 202 11.43 -7.23 -1.27
CA GLY A 202 11.92 -5.97 -1.82
C GLY A 202 12.32 -4.96 -0.75
N LEU A 203 13.28 -4.12 -1.09
CA LEU A 203 13.71 -2.97 -0.30
C LEU A 203 13.74 -1.74 -1.20
N LEU A 204 12.95 -0.74 -0.86
CA LEU A 204 12.82 0.50 -1.61
C LEU A 204 13.22 1.67 -0.72
N GLY A 205 14.44 2.14 -0.88
CA GLY A 205 15.01 3.24 -0.11
C GLY A 205 15.15 4.52 -0.94
N SER A 206 14.99 5.67 -0.31
CA SER A 206 15.25 6.99 -0.90
C SER A 206 15.67 8.00 0.16
N GLY A 207 16.47 9.00 -0.26
CA GLY A 207 16.92 10.07 0.62
C GLY A 207 18.25 9.78 1.32
N GLN A 208 18.59 10.61 2.31
CA GLN A 208 19.85 10.55 3.05
C GLN A 208 19.64 9.89 4.42
N GLY A 209 19.78 8.56 4.46
CA GLY A 209 19.57 7.76 5.69
C GLY A 209 20.74 7.76 6.67
N GLY A 210 21.84 8.45 6.36
CA GLY A 210 23.04 8.47 7.20
C GLY A 210 23.95 7.25 7.01
N PRO A 211 24.72 6.85 8.04
CA PRO A 211 25.68 5.77 7.95
C PRO A 211 24.97 4.40 7.70
N PRO A 212 25.70 3.40 7.19
CA PRO A 212 25.15 2.08 6.90
C PRO A 212 24.48 1.40 8.09
N GLU A 213 24.97 1.65 9.29
CA GLU A 213 24.42 1.13 10.54
C GLU A 213 23.00 1.61 10.79
N SER A 214 22.69 2.88 10.45
CA SER A 214 21.35 3.45 10.54
C SER A 214 20.37 2.74 9.59
N TRP A 215 20.80 2.45 8.37
CA TRP A 215 19.99 1.66 7.43
C TRP A 215 19.76 0.23 7.90
N ALA A 216 20.78 -0.41 8.50
CA ALA A 216 20.64 -1.73 9.08
C ALA A 216 19.61 -1.76 10.22
N GLN A 217 19.60 -0.73 11.07
CA GLN A 217 18.57 -0.58 12.11
C GLN A 217 17.17 -0.41 11.51
N ALA A 218 17.05 0.42 10.46
CA ALA A 218 15.77 0.62 9.75
C ALA A 218 15.24 -0.70 9.15
N VAL A 219 16.11 -1.47 8.50
CA VAL A 219 15.72 -2.77 7.93
C VAL A 219 15.23 -3.71 9.04
N ARG A 220 15.94 -3.83 10.14
CA ARG A 220 15.53 -4.68 11.28
C ARG A 220 14.16 -4.26 11.83
N LEU A 221 13.97 -2.96 12.04
CA LEU A 221 12.69 -2.40 12.51
C LEU A 221 11.57 -2.67 11.51
N GLY A 222 11.84 -2.54 10.21
CA GLY A 222 10.88 -2.82 9.14
C GLY A 222 10.49 -4.30 9.07
N LEU A 223 11.45 -5.22 9.23
CA LEU A 223 11.19 -6.66 9.25
C LEU A 223 10.30 -7.04 10.46
N GLU A 224 10.60 -6.51 11.64
CA GLU A 224 9.78 -6.69 12.83
C GLU A 224 8.36 -6.15 12.62
N GLY A 225 8.23 -4.95 12.03
CA GLY A 225 6.94 -4.37 11.67
C GLY A 225 6.13 -5.27 10.73
N CYS A 226 6.74 -5.84 9.70
CA CYS A 226 6.09 -6.77 8.78
C CYS A 226 5.60 -8.03 9.49
N GLN A 227 6.42 -8.62 10.37
CA GLN A 227 6.04 -9.80 11.14
C GLN A 227 4.84 -9.54 12.06
N ARG A 228 4.75 -8.37 12.66
CA ARG A 228 3.61 -7.96 13.50
C ARG A 228 2.32 -7.69 12.71
N LEU A 229 2.42 -7.25 11.45
CA LEU A 229 1.27 -7.00 10.57
C LEU A 229 0.72 -8.30 9.94
N TYR A 230 1.57 -9.29 9.71
CA TYR A 230 1.21 -10.54 9.02
C TYR A 230 -0.03 -11.26 9.59
N PRO A 231 -0.16 -11.46 10.92
CA PRO A 231 -1.31 -12.16 11.49
C PRO A 231 -2.65 -11.48 11.17
N VAL A 232 -2.65 -10.15 11.08
CA VAL A 232 -3.87 -9.37 10.76
C VAL A 232 -4.29 -9.61 9.31
N LEU A 233 -3.33 -9.55 8.38
CA LEU A 233 -3.57 -9.79 6.96
C LEU A 233 -4.02 -11.23 6.70
N ARG A 234 -3.33 -12.21 7.30
CA ARG A 234 -3.70 -13.63 7.20
C ARG A 234 -5.12 -13.88 7.71
N ARG A 235 -5.49 -13.29 8.85
CA ARG A 235 -6.84 -13.41 9.39
C ARG A 235 -7.90 -12.81 8.46
N SER A 236 -7.61 -11.70 7.80
CA SER A 236 -8.55 -11.09 6.86
C SER A 236 -8.79 -11.98 5.65
N LEU A 237 -7.74 -12.65 5.14
CA LEU A 237 -7.83 -13.58 4.02
C LEU A 237 -8.63 -14.83 4.39
N LEU A 238 -8.38 -15.42 5.55
CA LEU A 238 -9.14 -16.58 6.04
C LEU A 238 -10.63 -16.26 6.15
N ARG A 239 -10.99 -15.11 6.72
CA ARG A 239 -12.38 -14.66 6.78
C ARG A 239 -13.03 -14.44 5.40
N ALA A 240 -12.26 -14.01 4.41
CA ALA A 240 -12.76 -13.89 3.04
C ALA A 240 -13.01 -15.27 2.41
N ALA A 241 -12.11 -16.21 2.63
CA ALA A 241 -12.27 -17.59 2.16
C ALA A 241 -13.50 -18.28 2.80
N GLU A 242 -13.69 -18.11 4.12
CA GLU A 242 -14.86 -18.61 4.84
C GLU A 242 -16.17 -18.04 4.28
N ARG A 243 -16.23 -16.74 3.98
CA ARG A 243 -17.41 -16.11 3.38
C ARG A 243 -17.72 -16.68 2.01
N ARG A 244 -16.72 -16.85 1.13
CA ARG A 244 -16.90 -17.47 -0.18
C ARG A 244 -17.38 -18.92 -0.08
N ALA A 245 -16.85 -19.69 0.85
CA ALA A 245 -17.29 -21.06 1.07
C ALA A 245 -18.75 -21.09 1.54
N ALA A 246 -19.16 -20.18 2.43
CA ALA A 246 -20.54 -20.06 2.89
C ALA A 246 -21.49 -19.63 1.76
N GLU A 247 -21.09 -18.69 0.92
CA GLU A 247 -21.86 -18.25 -0.26
C GLU A 247 -22.02 -19.37 -1.28
N ALA A 248 -20.96 -20.13 -1.55
CA ALA A 248 -20.99 -21.27 -2.45
C ALA A 248 -21.87 -22.43 -1.94
N ALA A 249 -22.03 -22.55 -0.63
CA ALA A 249 -22.89 -23.57 -0.01
C ALA A 249 -24.39 -23.20 0.01
N GLN A 250 -24.74 -21.94 -0.27
CA GLN A 250 -26.14 -21.51 -0.37
C GLN A 250 -26.71 -21.90 -1.74
N PRO A 251 -27.85 -22.63 -1.80
CA PRO A 251 -28.49 -22.94 -3.08
C PRO A 251 -28.93 -21.63 -3.76
N PRO A 252 -28.86 -21.54 -5.10
CA PRO A 252 -29.26 -20.37 -5.84
C PRO A 252 -30.73 -20.03 -5.50
N LEU A 253 -30.95 -18.81 -5.03
CA LEU A 253 -32.30 -18.28 -4.80
C LEU A 253 -33.09 -18.47 -6.10
N ALA A 254 -34.09 -19.36 -6.09
CA ALA A 254 -35.00 -19.58 -7.22
C ALA A 254 -35.54 -18.22 -7.65
N SER A 255 -35.22 -17.82 -8.87
CA SER A 255 -35.81 -16.66 -9.52
C SER A 255 -37.33 -16.86 -9.51
N LYS A 256 -38.03 -16.10 -8.66
CA LYS A 256 -39.51 -16.03 -8.75
C LYS A 256 -39.81 -15.49 -10.14
N SER A 257 -40.23 -16.35 -11.01
CA SER A 257 -40.87 -16.01 -12.27
C SER A 257 -42.10 -15.16 -11.93
N VAL A 258 -42.01 -13.88 -12.25
CA VAL A 258 -43.20 -12.99 -12.29
C VAL A 258 -43.97 -13.43 -13.55
N THR A 259 -45.07 -14.08 -13.32
CA THR A 259 -46.12 -14.28 -14.32
C THR A 259 -46.98 -13.02 -14.38
#